data_ecec17d5c3d0b29394e84850081d8490
#
_entry.id   ecec17d5c3d0b29394e84850081d8490
#
_cell.length_a   1.000
_cell.length_b   1.000
_cell.length_c   1.000
_cell.angle_alpha   90.00
_cell.angle_beta   90.00
_cell.angle_gamma   90.00
#
_symmetry.space_group_name_H-M   'P 1'
#
loop_
_entity.id
_entity.type
_entity.pdbx_description
1 polymer ?
#
loop_
_entity_poly.entity_id
_entity_poly.type
_entity_poly.pdbx_seq_one_letter_code
_entity_poly.pdbx_strand_id
1 'polypeptide(L)'
;MQQCFPNKSAGERRAIARGTFKHFGQVLLKLLTFSALTPEQMMACSEYEGDERVRLAYAKGKGILFFTGHFGFWELHALAHAVKLRPIGVLARALDNARLNRLLERVRTKTGNTVIYRQGAVRRVMKTLAAGEGVALLIDQHMHSPDAIWVNFFRRPAATTSTLAALALRTGAAVIPVFAHPLPGGRYKFVYESPVEPPEEDGPEAIRDFTQRCTDVLEMHVRKRPELWLWMHRRWRDAPIPDIGGMFPKAKDEGITNNEERITKNELTNGA
;
A
#
# COMPACT_ATOMS: atom_id res chain seq x y z
N MET A 1 18.14 -8.89 -4.24
CA MET A 1 18.51 -7.83 -5.20
C MET A 1 19.12 -8.39 -6.49
N GLN A 2 20.07 -9.34 -6.46
CA GLN A 2 20.64 -9.95 -7.69
C GLN A 2 19.56 -10.56 -8.59
N GLN A 3 18.63 -11.32 -8.03
CA GLN A 3 17.53 -11.95 -8.77
C GLN A 3 16.52 -10.91 -9.34
N CYS A 4 16.38 -9.74 -8.72
CA CYS A 4 15.48 -8.69 -9.19
C CYS A 4 16.14 -7.81 -10.28
N PHE A 5 17.47 -7.70 -10.26
CA PHE A 5 18.25 -6.92 -11.22
C PHE A 5 19.43 -7.73 -11.74
N PRO A 6 19.17 -8.80 -12.53
CA PRO A 6 20.22 -9.69 -13.03
C PRO A 6 21.23 -8.96 -13.92
N ASN A 7 20.76 -7.98 -14.70
CA ASN A 7 21.57 -7.22 -15.65
C ASN A 7 22.40 -6.09 -15.01
N LYS A 8 22.20 -5.79 -13.73
CA LYS A 8 23.01 -4.78 -13.02
C LYS A 8 24.29 -5.42 -12.48
N SER A 9 25.39 -4.70 -12.58
CA SER A 9 26.67 -5.11 -12.00
C SER A 9 26.60 -5.21 -10.47
N ALA A 10 27.54 -5.90 -9.87
CA ALA A 10 27.66 -5.98 -8.42
C ALA A 10 27.87 -4.59 -7.78
N GLY A 11 28.57 -3.67 -8.48
CA GLY A 11 28.75 -2.27 -8.07
C GLY A 11 27.44 -1.50 -8.00
N GLU A 12 26.62 -1.57 -9.05
CA GLU A 12 25.32 -0.92 -9.11
C GLU A 12 24.36 -1.45 -8.02
N ARG A 13 24.33 -2.79 -7.83
CA ARG A 13 23.51 -3.39 -6.76
C ARG A 13 23.94 -2.93 -5.36
N ARG A 14 25.25 -2.79 -5.13
CA ARG A 14 25.77 -2.21 -3.86
C ARG A 14 25.41 -0.74 -3.74
N ALA A 15 25.42 0.03 -4.82
CA ALA A 15 24.97 1.43 -4.80
C ALA A 15 23.49 1.55 -4.43
N ILE A 16 22.63 0.71 -5.01
CA ILE A 16 21.21 0.65 -4.63
C ILE A 16 21.07 0.32 -3.14
N ALA A 17 21.76 -0.71 -2.64
CA ALA A 17 21.71 -1.08 -1.23
C ALA A 17 22.12 0.06 -0.30
N ARG A 18 23.24 0.73 -0.59
CA ARG A 18 23.66 1.91 0.19
C ARG A 18 22.65 3.05 0.12
N GLY A 19 22.07 3.29 -1.07
CA GLY A 19 20.99 4.26 -1.25
C GLY A 19 19.77 3.94 -0.37
N THR A 20 19.38 2.66 -0.34
CA THR A 20 18.27 2.20 0.51
C THR A 20 18.53 2.48 2.00
N PHE A 21 19.69 2.09 2.53
CA PHE A 21 20.02 2.36 3.93
C PHE A 21 20.07 3.87 4.23
N LYS A 22 20.64 4.66 3.33
CA LYS A 22 20.66 6.12 3.46
C LYS A 22 19.25 6.70 3.49
N HIS A 23 18.37 6.25 2.58
CA HIS A 23 16.99 6.70 2.50
C HIS A 23 16.21 6.34 3.77
N PHE A 24 16.19 5.06 4.15
CA PHE A 24 15.41 4.59 5.29
C PHE A 24 15.94 5.08 6.64
N GLY A 25 17.24 5.36 6.75
CA GLY A 25 17.81 6.05 7.91
C GLY A 25 17.25 7.48 8.11
N GLN A 26 16.71 8.09 7.07
CA GLN A 26 16.12 9.43 7.13
C GLN A 26 14.58 9.44 7.26
N VAL A 27 13.90 8.32 6.97
CA VAL A 27 12.42 8.29 6.88
C VAL A 27 11.76 8.79 8.16
N LEU A 28 12.17 8.26 9.33
CA LEU A 28 11.59 8.69 10.61
C LEU A 28 11.89 10.16 10.92
N LEU A 29 13.14 10.59 10.72
CA LEU A 29 13.53 11.98 10.95
C LEU A 29 12.74 12.93 10.04
N LYS A 30 12.61 12.59 8.76
CA LYS A 30 11.83 13.38 7.80
C LYS A 30 10.34 13.38 8.13
N LEU A 31 9.80 12.29 8.62
CA LEU A 31 8.43 12.26 9.09
C LEU A 31 8.20 13.21 10.27
N LEU A 32 9.07 13.18 11.27
CA LEU A 32 8.98 14.07 12.44
C LEU A 32 9.14 15.53 12.04
N THR A 33 10.15 15.86 11.23
CA THR A 33 10.38 17.24 10.77
C THR A 33 9.24 17.75 9.88
N PHE A 34 8.75 16.95 8.95
CA PHE A 34 7.61 17.32 8.11
C PHE A 34 6.33 17.50 8.93
N SER A 35 6.07 16.60 9.88
CA SER A 35 4.91 16.71 10.76
C SER A 35 4.95 17.93 11.70
N ALA A 36 6.12 18.53 11.92
CA ALA A 36 6.26 19.76 12.71
C ALA A 36 5.88 21.03 11.92
N LEU A 37 5.83 20.96 10.59
CA LEU A 37 5.47 22.09 9.73
C LEU A 37 4.00 22.48 9.88
N THR A 38 3.70 23.75 9.56
CA THR A 38 2.31 24.20 9.36
C THR A 38 1.78 23.69 8.02
N PRO A 39 0.46 23.69 7.80
CA PRO A 39 -0.12 23.34 6.51
C PRO A 39 0.48 24.11 5.33
N GLU A 40 0.70 25.43 5.50
CA GLU A 40 1.29 26.31 4.48
C GLU A 40 2.74 25.92 4.18
N GLN A 41 3.52 25.60 5.20
CA GLN A 41 4.90 25.13 5.04
C GLN A 41 4.97 23.75 4.40
N MET A 42 4.04 22.83 4.74
CA MET A 42 3.91 21.53 4.06
C MET A 42 3.63 21.73 2.57
N MET A 43 2.70 22.62 2.24
CA MET A 43 2.38 22.95 0.84
C MET A 43 3.58 23.57 0.11
N ALA A 44 4.29 24.49 0.74
CA ALA A 44 5.44 25.19 0.13
C ALA A 44 6.62 24.26 -0.21
N CYS A 45 6.80 23.15 0.54
CA CYS A 45 7.84 22.16 0.24
C CYS A 45 7.34 20.96 -0.59
N SER A 46 6.09 21.02 -1.08
CA SER A 46 5.42 19.91 -1.78
C SER A 46 5.09 20.27 -3.21
N GLU A 47 5.41 19.38 -4.13
CA GLU A 47 4.91 19.37 -5.50
C GLU A 47 3.89 18.24 -5.67
N TYR A 48 2.84 18.47 -6.45
CA TYR A 48 1.78 17.49 -6.67
C TYR A 48 1.65 17.21 -8.17
N GLU A 49 1.46 15.93 -8.48
CA GLU A 49 1.19 15.45 -9.86
C GLU A 49 0.00 14.50 -9.82
N GLY A 50 -0.99 14.74 -10.67
CA GLY A 50 -2.16 13.89 -10.83
C GLY A 50 -3.25 14.08 -9.75
N ASP A 51 -3.23 15.15 -8.95
CA ASP A 51 -4.24 15.41 -7.92
C ASP A 51 -5.63 15.69 -8.52
N GLU A 52 -5.71 16.09 -9.77
CA GLU A 52 -6.97 16.18 -10.52
C GLU A 52 -7.69 14.83 -10.64
N ARG A 53 -6.96 13.73 -10.78
CA ARG A 53 -7.52 12.36 -10.84
C ARG A 53 -8.23 12.00 -9.54
N VAL A 54 -7.66 12.42 -8.41
CA VAL A 54 -8.26 12.24 -7.09
C VAL A 54 -9.56 13.02 -6.97
N ARG A 55 -9.59 14.28 -7.44
CA ARG A 55 -10.81 15.11 -7.42
C ARG A 55 -11.92 14.48 -8.26
N LEU A 56 -11.57 13.99 -9.46
CA LEU A 56 -12.52 13.28 -10.34
C LEU A 56 -13.03 11.99 -9.72
N ALA A 57 -12.17 11.22 -9.03
CA ALA A 57 -12.58 10.01 -8.35
C ALA A 57 -13.51 10.30 -7.15
N TYR A 58 -13.21 11.32 -6.36
CA TYR A 58 -14.10 11.76 -5.28
C TYR A 58 -15.48 12.23 -5.78
N ALA A 59 -15.53 12.89 -6.92
CA ALA A 59 -16.79 13.33 -7.53
C ALA A 59 -17.75 12.17 -7.87
N LYS A 60 -17.21 10.94 -8.06
CA LYS A 60 -18.02 9.73 -8.28
C LYS A 60 -18.74 9.23 -7.01
N GLY A 61 -18.37 9.71 -5.82
CA GLY A 61 -19.05 9.42 -4.55
C GLY A 61 -18.85 8.00 -3.99
N LYS A 62 -18.04 7.14 -4.64
CA LYS A 62 -17.82 5.73 -4.21
C LYS A 62 -16.62 5.55 -3.26
N GLY A 63 -16.00 6.66 -2.81
CA GLY A 63 -14.76 6.62 -2.06
C GLY A 63 -13.54 6.25 -2.91
N ILE A 64 -12.36 6.28 -2.29
CA ILE A 64 -11.10 5.97 -2.98
C ILE A 64 -10.25 5.05 -2.10
N LEU A 65 -9.68 4.03 -2.72
CA LEU A 65 -8.62 3.20 -2.16
C LEU A 65 -7.28 3.68 -2.72
N PHE A 66 -6.50 4.33 -1.88
CA PHE A 66 -5.12 4.68 -2.21
C PHE A 66 -4.20 3.53 -1.82
N PHE A 67 -3.23 3.21 -2.66
CA PHE A 67 -2.23 2.24 -2.30
C PHE A 67 -0.82 2.66 -2.67
N THR A 68 0.15 2.12 -1.93
CA THR A 68 1.58 2.23 -2.22
C THR A 68 2.31 1.03 -1.62
N GLY A 69 3.64 1.06 -1.64
CA GLY A 69 4.49 0.18 -0.85
C GLY A 69 5.28 0.97 0.18
N HIS A 70 6.15 0.31 0.93
CA HIS A 70 7.18 0.98 1.74
C HIS A 70 8.22 1.60 0.81
N PHE A 71 7.79 2.61 0.05
CA PHE A 71 8.53 3.29 -1.02
C PHE A 71 8.55 4.80 -0.79
N GLY A 72 9.71 5.41 -0.93
CA GLY A 72 9.88 6.84 -0.74
C GLY A 72 9.45 7.29 0.66
N PHE A 73 8.74 8.39 0.72
CA PHE A 73 8.22 8.96 1.97
C PHE A 73 6.70 8.77 2.08
N TRP A 74 6.22 7.52 2.05
CA TRP A 74 4.80 7.16 2.05
C TRP A 74 4.00 7.76 3.22
N GLU A 75 4.61 7.90 4.41
CA GLU A 75 3.96 8.52 5.57
C GLU A 75 3.71 10.02 5.34
N LEU A 76 4.65 10.72 4.70
CA LEU A 76 4.49 12.13 4.37
C LEU A 76 3.37 12.34 3.36
N HIS A 77 3.16 11.38 2.44
CA HIS A 77 2.10 11.48 1.44
C HIS A 77 0.73 11.59 2.10
N ALA A 78 0.44 10.78 3.13
CA ALA A 78 -0.83 10.84 3.83
C ALA A 78 -1.06 12.20 4.52
N LEU A 79 -0.01 12.80 5.11
CA LEU A 79 -0.09 14.13 5.72
C LEU A 79 -0.31 15.22 4.66
N ALA A 80 0.47 15.19 3.60
CA ALA A 80 0.38 16.15 2.49
C ALA A 80 -0.96 16.05 1.75
N HIS A 81 -1.47 14.83 1.56
CA HIS A 81 -2.79 14.58 0.98
C HIS A 81 -3.90 15.24 1.79
N ALA A 82 -3.88 15.05 3.11
CA ALA A 82 -4.90 15.63 3.99
C ALA A 82 -4.93 17.16 3.94
N VAL A 83 -3.76 17.80 3.85
CA VAL A 83 -3.63 19.27 3.74
C VAL A 83 -4.07 19.76 2.36
N LYS A 84 -3.69 19.07 1.28
CA LYS A 84 -3.97 19.48 -0.11
C LYS A 84 -5.42 19.24 -0.51
N LEU A 85 -5.99 18.13 -0.08
CA LEU A 85 -7.29 17.63 -0.53
C LEU A 85 -8.25 17.48 0.66
N ARG A 86 -8.20 16.36 1.36
CA ARG A 86 -8.99 16.08 2.56
C ARG A 86 -8.40 14.89 3.36
N PRO A 87 -8.73 14.79 4.65
CA PRO A 87 -8.29 13.66 5.47
C PRO A 87 -8.74 12.30 4.93
N ILE A 88 -7.95 11.26 5.22
CA ILE A 88 -8.20 9.87 4.83
C ILE A 88 -8.02 8.93 6.02
N GLY A 89 -8.57 7.72 5.90
CA GLY A 89 -8.25 6.60 6.78
C GLY A 89 -6.94 5.94 6.35
N VAL A 90 -6.00 5.73 7.28
CA VAL A 90 -4.75 5.01 7.01
C VAL A 90 -4.82 3.63 7.65
N LEU A 91 -4.83 2.57 6.83
CA LEU A 91 -4.83 1.19 7.32
C LEU A 91 -3.42 0.84 7.82
N ALA A 92 -3.31 0.46 9.09
CA ALA A 92 -2.02 0.17 9.70
C ALA A 92 -2.08 -1.00 10.69
N ARG A 93 -0.94 -1.65 10.89
CA ARG A 93 -0.71 -2.52 12.03
C ARG A 93 -0.17 -1.68 13.19
N ALA A 94 -0.69 -1.91 14.40
CA ALA A 94 -0.09 -1.34 15.61
C ALA A 94 1.35 -1.83 15.79
N LEU A 95 2.24 -0.93 16.19
CA LEU A 95 3.61 -1.30 16.54
C LEU A 95 3.64 -2.00 17.90
N ASP A 96 4.55 -2.96 18.05
CA ASP A 96 4.71 -3.72 19.29
C ASP A 96 5.13 -2.81 20.47
N ASN A 97 5.89 -1.74 20.18
CA ASN A 97 6.21 -0.72 21.18
C ASN A 97 5.08 0.31 21.27
N ALA A 98 4.33 0.27 22.37
CA ALA A 98 3.17 1.14 22.59
C ALA A 98 3.52 2.64 22.63
N ARG A 99 4.71 3.04 23.08
CA ARG A 99 5.14 4.47 23.10
C ARG A 99 5.41 4.96 21.68
N LEU A 100 6.10 4.16 20.88
CA LEU A 100 6.38 4.48 19.48
C LEU A 100 5.08 4.46 18.66
N ASN A 101 4.17 3.51 18.92
CA ASN A 101 2.88 3.47 18.28
C ASN A 101 2.06 4.75 18.54
N ARG A 102 1.98 5.21 19.80
CA ARG A 102 1.31 6.46 20.15
C ARG A 102 1.94 7.69 19.50
N LEU A 103 3.28 7.72 19.39
CA LEU A 103 3.97 8.81 18.69
C LEU A 103 3.58 8.84 17.21
N LEU A 104 3.66 7.69 16.55
CA LEU A 104 3.34 7.56 15.13
C LEU A 104 1.87 7.86 14.84
N GLU A 105 0.97 7.42 15.70
CA GLU A 105 -0.46 7.71 15.58
C GLU A 105 -0.73 9.22 15.69
N ARG A 106 -0.12 9.91 16.69
CA ARG A 106 -0.21 11.37 16.82
C ARG A 106 0.30 12.09 15.57
N VAL A 107 1.40 11.62 14.99
CA VAL A 107 1.93 12.18 13.75
C VAL A 107 0.95 11.98 12.59
N ARG A 108 0.45 10.77 12.39
CA ARG A 108 -0.48 10.42 11.30
C ARG A 108 -1.79 11.19 11.37
N THR A 109 -2.30 11.45 12.59
CA THR A 109 -3.58 12.13 12.80
C THR A 109 -3.48 13.65 12.83
N LYS A 110 -2.28 14.22 12.81
CA LYS A 110 -2.05 15.67 12.95
C LYS A 110 -2.78 16.52 11.91
N THR A 111 -2.94 16.01 10.70
CA THR A 111 -3.62 16.69 9.58
C THR A 111 -5.09 16.25 9.41
N GLY A 112 -5.66 15.61 10.43
CA GLY A 112 -7.06 15.14 10.43
C GLY A 112 -7.23 13.69 9.93
N ASN A 113 -6.19 13.02 9.47
CA ASN A 113 -6.28 11.61 9.10
C ASN A 113 -6.68 10.73 10.29
N THR A 114 -7.27 9.57 10.00
CA THR A 114 -7.60 8.56 11.01
C THR A 114 -6.77 7.31 10.80
N VAL A 115 -6.45 6.59 11.89
CA VAL A 115 -5.76 5.30 11.80
C VAL A 115 -6.78 4.18 11.94
N ILE A 116 -6.82 3.27 10.97
CA ILE A 116 -7.66 2.08 10.97
C ILE A 116 -6.77 0.88 11.29
N TYR A 117 -6.86 0.35 12.51
CA TYR A 117 -6.13 -0.85 12.90
C TYR A 117 -6.84 -2.13 12.44
N ARG A 118 -6.06 -3.23 12.25
CA ARG A 118 -6.51 -4.49 11.63
C ARG A 118 -7.78 -5.07 12.24
N GLN A 119 -7.97 -4.98 13.55
CA GLN A 119 -9.18 -5.51 14.21
C GLN A 119 -10.42 -4.71 13.77
N GLY A 120 -11.40 -5.37 13.18
CA GLY A 120 -12.59 -4.74 12.61
C GLY A 120 -12.30 -3.79 11.43
N ALA A 121 -11.13 -3.90 10.79
CA ALA A 121 -10.70 -2.99 9.73
C ALA A 121 -11.67 -3.00 8.54
N VAL A 122 -12.09 -4.17 8.08
CA VAL A 122 -12.96 -4.30 6.90
C VAL A 122 -14.24 -3.48 7.06
N ARG A 123 -14.94 -3.63 8.20
CA ARG A 123 -16.16 -2.87 8.49
C ARG A 123 -15.92 -1.36 8.50
N ARG A 124 -14.83 -0.90 9.11
CA ARG A 124 -14.47 0.52 9.15
C ARG A 124 -14.12 1.06 7.77
N VAL A 125 -13.32 0.32 7.00
CA VAL A 125 -12.98 0.68 5.61
C VAL A 125 -14.24 0.77 4.75
N MET A 126 -15.13 -0.22 4.82
CA MET A 126 -16.41 -0.21 4.09
C MET A 126 -17.27 1.01 4.45
N LYS A 127 -17.36 1.35 5.75
CA LYS A 127 -18.07 2.55 6.22
C LYS A 127 -17.46 3.84 5.66
N THR A 128 -16.12 3.95 5.68
CA THR A 128 -15.37 5.10 5.16
C THR A 128 -15.61 5.26 3.65
N LEU A 129 -15.49 4.17 2.88
CA LEU A 129 -15.75 4.21 1.43
C LEU A 129 -17.20 4.55 1.10
N ALA A 130 -18.16 3.99 1.83
CA ALA A 130 -19.59 4.29 1.66
C ALA A 130 -19.92 5.77 1.97
N ALA A 131 -19.14 6.44 2.82
CA ALA A 131 -19.22 7.88 3.04
C ALA A 131 -18.54 8.72 1.94
N GLY A 132 -18.03 8.09 0.88
CA GLY A 132 -17.32 8.76 -0.20
C GLY A 132 -15.92 9.22 0.18
N GLU A 133 -15.34 8.70 1.27
CA GLU A 133 -14.02 9.08 1.79
C GLU A 133 -12.90 8.19 1.25
N GLY A 134 -11.64 8.55 1.53
CA GLY A 134 -10.46 7.82 1.10
C GLY A 134 -9.87 6.92 2.17
N VAL A 135 -9.32 5.78 1.76
CA VAL A 135 -8.53 4.90 2.62
C VAL A 135 -7.21 4.55 1.94
N ALA A 136 -6.10 4.68 2.68
CA ALA A 136 -4.76 4.33 2.20
C ALA A 136 -4.24 3.05 2.85
N LEU A 137 -3.59 2.20 2.06
CA LEU A 137 -2.99 0.95 2.52
C LEU A 137 -1.68 0.62 1.77
N LEU A 138 -0.84 -0.20 2.42
CA LEU A 138 0.41 -0.71 1.85
C LEU A 138 0.20 -2.15 1.40
N ILE A 139 0.70 -2.49 0.18
CA ILE A 139 0.46 -3.81 -0.44
C ILE A 139 1.72 -4.65 -0.61
N ASP A 140 2.88 -4.17 -0.21
CA ASP A 140 4.18 -4.73 -0.58
C ASP A 140 4.81 -5.70 0.41
N GLN A 141 4.16 -5.98 1.52
CA GLN A 141 4.68 -6.94 2.49
C GLN A 141 4.19 -8.37 2.20
N HIS A 142 5.03 -9.35 2.62
CA HIS A 142 4.64 -10.75 2.57
C HIS A 142 3.43 -11.01 3.49
N MET A 143 2.41 -11.66 2.96
CA MET A 143 1.22 -12.03 3.70
C MET A 143 1.33 -13.47 4.22
N HIS A 144 1.19 -13.64 5.53
CA HIS A 144 1.20 -14.94 6.21
C HIS A 144 -0.23 -15.45 6.47
N SER A 145 -1.12 -15.37 5.52
CA SER A 145 -2.50 -15.82 5.67
C SER A 145 -2.84 -16.82 4.58
N PRO A 146 -3.72 -17.79 4.84
CA PRO A 146 -4.31 -18.62 3.79
C PRO A 146 -4.98 -17.82 2.67
N ASP A 147 -5.47 -16.60 3.00
CA ASP A 147 -6.11 -15.69 2.04
C ASP A 147 -5.09 -14.90 1.19
N ALA A 148 -3.79 -15.19 1.31
CA ALA A 148 -2.77 -14.56 0.50
C ALA A 148 -2.86 -15.03 -0.94
N ILE A 149 -2.74 -14.09 -1.87
CA ILE A 149 -2.71 -14.38 -3.29
C ILE A 149 -1.26 -14.36 -3.78
N TRP A 150 -0.88 -15.37 -4.54
CA TRP A 150 0.41 -15.40 -5.22
C TRP A 150 0.35 -14.59 -6.50
N VAL A 151 1.13 -13.52 -6.54
CA VAL A 151 1.33 -12.66 -7.71
C VAL A 151 2.80 -12.61 -8.09
N ASN A 152 3.07 -12.17 -9.30
CA ASN A 152 4.44 -11.89 -9.73
C ASN A 152 4.91 -10.56 -9.19
N PHE A 153 6.10 -10.54 -8.59
CA PHE A 153 6.84 -9.33 -8.24
C PHE A 153 8.32 -9.55 -8.56
N PHE A 154 8.85 -8.82 -9.52
CA PHE A 154 10.18 -9.07 -10.11
C PHE A 154 10.34 -10.48 -10.68
N ARG A 155 9.35 -10.97 -11.41
CA ARG A 155 9.29 -12.32 -12.00
C ARG A 155 9.44 -13.44 -10.96
N ARG A 156 9.02 -13.20 -9.74
CA ARG A 156 9.05 -14.14 -8.64
C ARG A 156 7.71 -14.17 -7.92
N PRO A 157 7.21 -15.33 -7.54
CA PRO A 157 5.97 -15.42 -6.79
C PRO A 157 6.13 -14.74 -5.43
N ALA A 158 5.15 -13.92 -5.09
CA ALA A 158 5.13 -13.16 -3.85
C ALA A 158 3.72 -13.18 -3.24
N ALA A 159 3.59 -13.73 -2.04
CA ALA A 159 2.33 -13.75 -1.31
C ALA A 159 1.91 -12.32 -0.95
N THR A 160 0.75 -11.91 -1.45
CA THR A 160 0.24 -10.53 -1.38
C THR A 160 -1.16 -10.51 -0.80
N THR A 161 -1.51 -9.43 -0.10
CA THR A 161 -2.87 -9.24 0.41
C THR A 161 -3.87 -9.04 -0.73
N SER A 162 -4.98 -9.77 -0.68
CA SER A 162 -6.11 -9.59 -1.58
C SER A 162 -7.01 -8.40 -1.20
N THR A 163 -6.82 -7.85 0.00
CA THR A 163 -7.72 -6.87 0.63
C THR A 163 -8.02 -5.66 -0.26
N LEU A 164 -7.02 -5.10 -0.94
CA LEU A 164 -7.21 -3.95 -1.83
C LEU A 164 -8.18 -4.30 -2.97
N ALA A 165 -7.89 -5.39 -3.69
CA ALA A 165 -8.67 -5.82 -4.84
C ALA A 165 -10.09 -6.22 -4.43
N ALA A 166 -10.23 -7.02 -3.37
CA ALA A 166 -11.54 -7.46 -2.87
C ALA A 166 -12.43 -6.27 -2.43
N LEU A 167 -11.86 -5.29 -1.73
CA LEU A 167 -12.60 -4.08 -1.35
C LEU A 167 -13.00 -3.26 -2.57
N ALA A 168 -12.10 -3.08 -3.53
CA ALA A 168 -12.38 -2.31 -4.74
C ALA A 168 -13.51 -2.92 -5.57
N LEU A 169 -13.45 -4.22 -5.86
CA LEU A 169 -14.49 -4.94 -6.61
C LEU A 169 -15.84 -4.89 -5.88
N ARG A 170 -15.83 -5.07 -4.57
CA ARG A 170 -17.07 -5.04 -3.76
C ARG A 170 -17.72 -3.65 -3.69
N THR A 171 -16.94 -2.56 -3.66
CA THR A 171 -17.44 -1.20 -3.41
C THR A 171 -17.53 -0.35 -4.67
N GLY A 172 -16.82 -0.71 -5.72
CA GLY A 172 -16.62 0.13 -6.90
C GLY A 172 -15.81 1.40 -6.61
N ALA A 173 -15.07 1.43 -5.48
CA ALA A 173 -14.15 2.52 -5.15
C ALA A 173 -13.00 2.58 -6.16
N ALA A 174 -12.61 3.78 -6.56
CA ALA A 174 -11.46 3.96 -7.43
C ALA A 174 -10.18 3.54 -6.70
N VAL A 175 -9.26 2.87 -7.40
CA VAL A 175 -7.97 2.41 -6.86
C VAL A 175 -6.86 3.26 -7.43
N ILE A 176 -6.29 4.16 -6.61
CA ILE A 176 -5.28 5.14 -7.05
C ILE A 176 -3.93 4.83 -6.40
N PRO A 177 -2.90 4.48 -7.20
CA PRO A 177 -1.53 4.33 -6.71
C PRO A 177 -0.96 5.69 -6.33
N VAL A 178 -0.21 5.75 -5.21
CA VAL A 178 0.38 6.99 -4.72
C VAL A 178 1.85 6.81 -4.32
N PHE A 179 2.70 7.77 -4.71
CA PHE A 179 4.13 7.69 -4.44
C PHE A 179 4.70 9.05 -3.99
N ALA A 180 5.58 9.01 -3.00
CA ALA A 180 6.24 10.21 -2.47
C ALA A 180 7.74 10.16 -2.75
N HIS A 181 8.22 11.03 -3.61
CA HIS A 181 9.61 11.11 -4.03
C HIS A 181 10.34 12.25 -3.34
N PRO A 182 11.58 12.05 -2.87
CA PRO A 182 12.43 13.15 -2.44
C PRO A 182 12.86 14.00 -3.62
N LEU A 183 12.85 15.32 -3.42
CA LEU A 183 13.44 16.31 -4.31
C LEU A 183 14.63 17.01 -3.64
N PRO A 184 15.50 17.69 -4.42
CA PRO A 184 16.54 18.53 -3.87
C PRO A 184 15.99 19.62 -2.93
N GLY A 185 16.81 20.10 -1.99
CA GLY A 185 16.43 21.18 -1.09
C GLY A 185 15.40 20.81 -0.01
N GLY A 186 15.21 19.51 0.28
CA GLY A 186 14.25 19.06 1.31
C GLY A 186 12.81 19.14 0.88
N ARG A 187 12.56 19.26 -0.42
CA ARG A 187 11.22 19.24 -1.03
C ARG A 187 10.77 17.81 -1.36
N TYR A 188 9.49 17.65 -1.64
CA TYR A 188 8.87 16.35 -1.94
C TYR A 188 7.94 16.47 -3.14
N LYS A 189 7.91 15.41 -3.97
CA LYS A 189 6.92 15.27 -5.06
C LYS A 189 5.95 14.15 -4.71
N PHE A 190 4.69 14.48 -4.60
CA PHE A 190 3.60 13.55 -4.35
C PHE A 190 2.88 13.26 -5.67
N VAL A 191 2.95 12.01 -6.08
CA VAL A 191 2.39 11.54 -7.35
C VAL A 191 1.15 10.70 -7.09
N TYR A 192 0.06 11.05 -7.76
CA TYR A 192 -1.15 10.24 -7.87
C TYR A 192 -1.19 9.68 -9.29
N GLU A 193 -0.94 8.40 -9.44
CA GLU A 193 -0.99 7.74 -10.74
C GLU A 193 -2.43 7.63 -11.26
N SER A 194 -2.60 7.23 -12.51
CA SER A 194 -3.91 6.91 -13.05
C SER A 194 -4.55 5.78 -12.24
N PRO A 195 -5.87 5.83 -12.02
CA PRO A 195 -6.58 4.72 -11.38
C PRO A 195 -6.26 3.40 -12.09
N VAL A 196 -6.05 2.35 -11.30
CA VAL A 196 -5.92 1.00 -11.86
C VAL A 196 -7.32 0.48 -12.13
N GLU A 197 -7.60 0.22 -13.40
CA GLU A 197 -8.91 -0.27 -13.81
C GLU A 197 -9.14 -1.70 -13.30
N PRO A 198 -10.30 -1.98 -12.68
CA PRO A 198 -10.65 -3.33 -12.26
C PRO A 198 -10.84 -4.23 -13.49
N PRO A 199 -10.71 -5.57 -13.34
CA PRO A 199 -11.15 -6.50 -14.37
C PRO A 199 -12.67 -6.39 -14.59
N GLU A 200 -13.13 -6.80 -15.76
CA GLU A 200 -14.56 -6.81 -16.11
C GLU A 200 -15.30 -7.93 -15.42
N GLU A 201 -14.61 -9.04 -15.14
CA GLU A 201 -15.15 -10.23 -14.50
C GLU A 201 -15.08 -10.13 -12.97
N ASP A 202 -15.96 -10.86 -12.30
CA ASP A 202 -15.98 -11.01 -10.85
C ASP A 202 -15.40 -12.36 -10.42
N GLY A 203 -15.08 -12.50 -9.15
CA GLY A 203 -14.66 -13.76 -8.55
C GLY A 203 -13.18 -13.82 -8.19
N PRO A 204 -12.69 -15.01 -7.79
CA PRO A 204 -11.32 -15.18 -7.30
C PRO A 204 -10.22 -14.81 -8.31
N GLU A 205 -10.43 -15.11 -9.59
CA GLU A 205 -9.47 -14.77 -10.65
C GLU A 205 -9.44 -13.26 -10.90
N ALA A 206 -10.59 -12.58 -10.83
CA ALA A 206 -10.65 -11.12 -10.90
C ALA A 206 -9.88 -10.45 -9.75
N ILE A 207 -10.02 -10.95 -8.53
CA ILE A 207 -9.27 -10.47 -7.36
C ILE A 207 -7.76 -10.68 -7.58
N ARG A 208 -7.36 -11.83 -8.13
CA ARG A 208 -5.95 -12.13 -8.42
C ARG A 208 -5.38 -11.22 -9.50
N ASP A 209 -6.09 -11.06 -10.61
CA ASP A 209 -5.69 -10.19 -11.71
C ASP A 209 -5.56 -8.74 -11.26
N PHE A 210 -6.54 -8.25 -10.50
CA PHE A 210 -6.50 -6.89 -9.98
C PHE A 210 -5.35 -6.68 -8.98
N THR A 211 -5.08 -7.68 -8.12
CA THR A 211 -3.92 -7.65 -7.22
C THR A 211 -2.61 -7.64 -8.00
N GLN A 212 -2.53 -8.38 -9.12
CA GLN A 212 -1.37 -8.36 -10.00
C GLN A 212 -1.18 -6.99 -10.64
N ARG A 213 -2.22 -6.40 -11.24
CA ARG A 213 -2.16 -5.05 -11.85
C ARG A 213 -1.65 -4.00 -10.85
N CYS A 214 -2.17 -4.02 -9.62
CA CYS A 214 -1.69 -3.10 -8.57
C CYS A 214 -0.22 -3.36 -8.20
N THR A 215 0.19 -4.61 -8.15
CA THR A 215 1.58 -5.00 -7.87
C THR A 215 2.53 -4.57 -9.00
N ASP A 216 2.09 -4.65 -10.26
CA ASP A 216 2.88 -4.24 -11.43
C ASP A 216 3.17 -2.73 -11.41
N VAL A 217 2.17 -1.91 -11.02
CA VAL A 217 2.37 -0.47 -10.85
C VAL A 217 3.43 -0.19 -9.78
N LEU A 218 3.36 -0.86 -8.65
CA LEU A 218 4.38 -0.72 -7.61
C LEU A 218 5.76 -1.17 -8.11
N GLU A 219 5.86 -2.32 -8.80
CA GLU A 219 7.11 -2.82 -9.37
C GLU A 219 7.73 -1.80 -10.34
N MET A 220 6.90 -1.17 -11.19
CA MET A 220 7.36 -0.13 -12.11
C MET A 220 8.08 1.01 -11.37
N HIS A 221 7.52 1.50 -10.26
CA HIS A 221 8.14 2.54 -9.45
C HIS A 221 9.42 2.07 -8.77
N VAL A 222 9.42 0.85 -8.23
CA VAL A 222 10.62 0.26 -7.62
C VAL A 222 11.73 0.06 -8.66
N ARG A 223 11.40 -0.30 -9.89
CA ARG A 223 12.40 -0.42 -10.98
C ARG A 223 13.02 0.92 -11.37
N LYS A 224 12.22 1.99 -11.39
CA LYS A 224 12.69 3.36 -11.69
C LYS A 224 13.59 3.92 -10.59
N ARG A 225 13.26 3.70 -9.33
CA ARG A 225 13.97 4.25 -8.15
C ARG A 225 14.15 3.17 -7.07
N PRO A 226 14.97 2.14 -7.34
CA PRO A 226 15.07 0.98 -6.46
C PRO A 226 15.60 1.30 -5.07
N GLU A 227 16.39 2.35 -4.92
CA GLU A 227 16.92 2.79 -3.62
C GLU A 227 15.83 3.34 -2.67
N LEU A 228 14.64 3.62 -3.18
CA LEU A 228 13.52 4.14 -2.39
C LEU A 228 12.60 3.06 -1.83
N TRP A 229 12.80 1.78 -2.16
CA TRP A 229 11.97 0.68 -1.66
C TRP A 229 12.64 -0.09 -0.52
N LEU A 230 11.82 -0.61 0.41
CA LEU A 230 12.28 -1.30 1.63
C LEU A 230 12.77 -2.73 1.33
N TRP A 231 13.98 -2.87 0.76
CA TRP A 231 14.60 -4.18 0.45
C TRP A 231 14.88 -5.05 1.67
N MET A 232 14.85 -4.52 2.88
CA MET A 232 15.11 -5.25 4.13
C MET A 232 13.96 -6.19 4.51
N HIS A 233 12.79 -6.05 3.90
CA HIS A 233 11.66 -6.95 4.09
C HIS A 233 11.84 -8.26 3.30
N ARG A 234 11.48 -9.41 3.91
CA ARG A 234 11.52 -10.73 3.25
C ARG A 234 10.31 -10.92 2.34
N ARG A 235 10.19 -10.15 1.28
CA ARG A 235 9.03 -10.11 0.38
C ARG A 235 8.71 -11.46 -0.27
N TRP A 236 9.72 -12.27 -0.55
CA TRP A 236 9.61 -13.57 -1.22
C TRP A 236 9.81 -14.74 -0.24
N ARG A 237 9.48 -14.56 1.01
CA ARG A 237 9.49 -15.63 1.98
C ARG A 237 8.47 -16.71 1.55
N ASP A 238 8.83 -17.96 1.76
CA ASP A 238 7.99 -19.13 1.46
C ASP A 238 7.50 -19.18 -0.02
N ALA A 239 8.17 -18.43 -0.92
CA ALA A 239 7.88 -18.49 -2.35
C ALA A 239 8.08 -19.91 -2.86
N PRO A 240 7.10 -20.50 -3.59
CA PRO A 240 7.29 -21.79 -4.22
C PRO A 240 8.52 -21.71 -5.11
N ILE A 241 9.37 -22.74 -5.06
CA ILE A 241 10.50 -22.87 -5.99
C ILE A 241 9.89 -22.94 -7.39
N PRO A 242 10.23 -22.06 -8.32
CA PRO A 242 9.68 -22.13 -9.66
C PRO A 242 10.00 -23.51 -10.23
N ASP A 243 8.98 -24.28 -10.58
CA ASP A 243 9.17 -25.40 -11.45
C ASP A 243 9.71 -24.85 -12.78
N ILE A 244 10.81 -25.40 -13.27
CA ILE A 244 11.50 -24.94 -14.48
C ILE A 244 10.58 -25.02 -15.72
N GLY A 245 9.36 -25.53 -15.57
CA GLY A 245 8.30 -25.65 -16.58
C GLY A 245 7.31 -24.47 -16.67
N GLY A 246 7.46 -23.40 -15.90
CA GLY A 246 6.80 -22.10 -16.19
C GLY A 246 5.34 -21.94 -15.75
N MET A 247 4.77 -22.78 -14.89
CA MET A 247 3.42 -22.58 -14.38
C MET A 247 3.42 -22.49 -12.86
N PHE A 248 2.84 -21.37 -12.31
CA PHE A 248 2.57 -21.28 -10.88
C PHE A 248 1.65 -22.44 -10.48
N PRO A 249 1.84 -23.05 -9.29
CA PRO A 249 0.83 -24.00 -8.79
C PRO A 249 -0.51 -23.26 -8.76
N LYS A 250 -1.50 -23.85 -9.43
CA LYS A 250 -2.90 -23.44 -9.22
C LYS A 250 -3.13 -23.48 -7.72
N ALA A 251 -3.82 -22.48 -7.18
CA ALA A 251 -4.33 -22.55 -5.82
C ALA A 251 -4.96 -23.94 -5.67
N LYS A 252 -4.53 -24.71 -4.65
CA LYS A 252 -5.17 -25.98 -4.37
C LYS A 252 -6.66 -25.68 -4.24
N ASP A 253 -7.47 -26.33 -5.05
CA ASP A 253 -8.92 -26.43 -4.90
C ASP A 253 -9.27 -27.22 -3.62
N GLU A 254 -8.75 -26.78 -2.48
CA GLU A 254 -9.27 -27.17 -1.19
C GLU A 254 -10.40 -26.18 -0.90
N GLY A 255 -11.60 -26.58 -1.34
CA GLY A 255 -12.91 -26.10 -0.99
C GLY A 255 -12.96 -24.75 -0.27
N ILE A 256 -13.21 -23.68 -1.03
CA ILE A 256 -13.81 -22.47 -0.45
C ILE A 256 -15.24 -22.85 -0.05
N THR A 257 -15.35 -23.67 1.01
CA THR A 257 -16.59 -23.85 1.73
C THR A 257 -16.77 -22.65 2.63
N ASN A 258 -17.68 -21.78 2.24
CA ASN A 258 -18.47 -20.87 3.09
C ASN A 258 -17.73 -20.19 4.26
N ASN A 259 -16.81 -19.29 3.95
CA ASN A 259 -16.25 -18.41 4.98
C ASN A 259 -17.15 -17.18 5.26
N GLU A 260 -18.22 -16.99 4.50
CA GLU A 260 -19.25 -15.98 4.84
C GLU A 260 -19.97 -16.30 6.17
N GLU A 261 -20.22 -17.59 6.46
CA GLU A 261 -20.83 -17.98 7.75
C GLU A 261 -19.85 -17.91 8.95
N ARG A 262 -18.54 -17.98 8.73
CA ARG A 262 -17.56 -17.89 9.82
C ARG A 262 -17.33 -16.47 10.30
N ILE A 263 -17.43 -15.49 9.41
CA ILE A 263 -17.30 -14.08 9.78
C ILE A 263 -18.52 -13.61 10.59
N THR A 264 -19.72 -14.12 10.26
CA THR A 264 -20.95 -13.81 11.00
C THR A 264 -21.08 -14.60 12.31
N LYS A 265 -20.63 -15.85 12.38
CA LYS A 265 -20.74 -16.68 13.61
C LYS A 265 -19.74 -16.28 14.71
N ASN A 266 -18.52 -15.85 14.37
CA ASN A 266 -17.55 -15.40 15.39
C ASN A 266 -17.86 -14.00 15.97
N GLU A 267 -18.72 -13.22 15.33
CA GLU A 267 -19.14 -11.92 15.91
C GLU A 267 -20.41 -12.04 16.78
N LEU A 268 -21.17 -13.14 16.67
CA LEU A 268 -22.40 -13.35 17.44
C LEU A 268 -22.19 -14.12 18.76
N THR A 269 -21.05 -14.76 18.98
CA THR A 269 -20.81 -15.56 20.19
C THR A 269 -19.94 -14.86 21.25
N ASN A 270 -19.42 -13.66 20.99
CA ASN A 270 -18.61 -12.88 21.96
C ASN A 270 -19.30 -11.57 22.42
N GLY A 271 -20.61 -11.54 22.42
CA GLY A 271 -21.40 -10.41 22.88
C GLY A 271 -22.46 -10.83 23.92
N ALA A 272 -21.99 -11.46 25.03
CA ALA A 272 -22.77 -11.60 26.27
C ALA A 272 -21.85 -11.41 27.48
#